data_8d5f9938c74606d3038ae388c0656a36
#
_entry.id   8d5f9938c74606d3038ae388c0656a36
#
_cell.length_a   1.000
_cell.length_b   1.000
_cell.length_c   1.000
_cell.angle_alpha   90.00
_cell.angle_beta   90.00
_cell.angle_gamma   90.00
#
_symmetry.space_group_name_H-M   'P 1'
#
loop_
_entity.id
_entity.type
_entity.pdbx_description
1 polymer ?
#
loop_
_entity_poly.entity_id
_entity_poly.type
_entity_poly.pdbx_seq_one_letter_code
_entity_poly.pdbx_strand_id
1 'polypeptide(L)'
;MRRDLLLTTAAILWGSILSALAQGHTEEFTVATLNIDGLPTHVIGIPVNIDGPGEKYTPEIADYLLQKDYDLVGLQENFNYYDLLFTKLATSYHHDQCLGKISLESIAFPFPYDGISLIWHHGIQGEHSQSVCWDESYGIFSHAADALTDKGFRRYDLTLKGGSEIVVYNGHWDASYDKDEESGRDGPDREARIAQWRQIRDSIMARLDKRPVIVLGDMNSYYPRDDIKSQFVDYIESTGKARVFDAWVELERNGEYPAKVDGPVTHDENGWGHRGEVYDKILFINPTDGGQLTALSYSLDKTGYMRSDDPDKPFGDHFPVAVKFRIVPTGDSGSGIESITVSPYQNREGWYDLQGRRFAKKPTTPGIYLHHGQKILIR
;
A
#
# COMPACT_ATOMS: atom_id res chain seq x y z
N MET A 1 -8.28 -57.70 8.57
CA MET A 1 -7.49 -57.13 7.48
C MET A 1 -8.25 -56.26 6.45
N ARG A 2 -9.57 -56.37 6.22
CA ARG A 2 -10.29 -55.49 5.27
C ARG A 2 -10.80 -54.14 5.82
N ARG A 3 -10.88 -53.97 7.14
CA ARG A 3 -11.34 -52.70 7.76
C ARG A 3 -10.24 -51.65 7.88
N ASP A 4 -9.00 -52.05 8.06
CA ASP A 4 -7.86 -51.14 8.26
C ASP A 4 -7.39 -50.54 6.92
N LEU A 5 -7.64 -51.25 5.80
CA LEU A 5 -7.29 -50.78 4.46
C LEU A 5 -8.24 -49.66 3.95
N LEU A 6 -9.50 -49.68 4.41
CA LEU A 6 -10.49 -48.66 4.04
C LEU A 6 -10.30 -47.33 4.83
N LEU A 7 -9.82 -47.45 6.09
CA LEU A 7 -9.52 -46.27 6.90
C LEU A 7 -8.24 -45.53 6.44
N THR A 8 -7.23 -46.29 6.01
CA THR A 8 -5.99 -45.70 5.45
C THR A 8 -6.22 -45.03 4.10
N THR A 9 -7.04 -45.60 3.22
CA THR A 9 -7.37 -44.99 1.92
C THR A 9 -8.25 -43.75 2.09
N ALA A 10 -9.17 -43.72 3.04
CA ALA A 10 -9.97 -42.53 3.33
C ALA A 10 -9.11 -41.38 3.89
N ALA A 11 -8.18 -41.70 4.80
CA ALA A 11 -7.27 -40.69 5.37
C ALA A 11 -6.31 -40.09 4.35
N ILE A 12 -5.83 -40.90 3.38
CA ILE A 12 -4.96 -40.40 2.28
C ILE A 12 -5.77 -39.57 1.29
N LEU A 13 -7.01 -39.93 0.96
CA LEU A 13 -7.89 -39.14 0.12
C LEU A 13 -8.28 -37.79 0.76
N TRP A 14 -8.57 -37.78 2.06
CA TRP A 14 -8.88 -36.54 2.79
C TRP A 14 -7.66 -35.65 2.98
N GLY A 15 -6.48 -36.23 3.23
CA GLY A 15 -5.22 -35.50 3.26
C GLY A 15 -4.87 -34.86 1.90
N SER A 16 -5.14 -35.56 0.79
CA SER A 16 -4.90 -35.05 -0.57
C SER A 16 -5.93 -33.99 -0.98
N ILE A 17 -7.16 -34.07 -0.50
CA ILE A 17 -8.20 -33.06 -0.76
C ILE A 17 -7.92 -31.80 0.07
N LEU A 18 -7.47 -31.94 1.32
CA LEU A 18 -7.10 -30.77 2.16
C LEU A 18 -5.83 -30.06 1.64
N SER A 19 -4.86 -30.81 1.12
CA SER A 19 -3.68 -30.18 0.49
C SER A 19 -3.97 -29.56 -0.90
N ALA A 20 -4.96 -30.06 -1.63
CA ALA A 20 -5.40 -29.45 -2.89
C ALA A 20 -6.24 -28.17 -2.68
N LEU A 21 -6.87 -28.02 -1.51
CA LEU A 21 -7.62 -26.80 -1.16
C LEU A 21 -6.72 -25.67 -0.63
N ALA A 22 -5.44 -25.92 -0.39
CA ALA A 22 -4.48 -24.94 0.14
C ALA A 22 -3.56 -24.34 -0.93
N GLN A 23 -3.72 -24.68 -2.20
CA GLN A 23 -3.03 -23.97 -3.29
C GLN A 23 -3.92 -22.83 -3.79
N GLY A 24 -3.55 -21.61 -3.44
CA GLY A 24 -4.18 -20.41 -4.00
C GLY A 24 -4.08 -20.42 -5.53
N HIS A 25 -5.10 -19.90 -6.18
CA HIS A 25 -5.13 -19.73 -7.63
C HIS A 25 -4.72 -18.32 -7.99
N THR A 26 -4.24 -18.12 -9.22
CA THR A 26 -4.06 -16.78 -9.77
C THR A 26 -5.38 -16.01 -9.70
N GLU A 27 -5.39 -14.89 -9.00
CA GLU A 27 -6.57 -14.06 -8.82
C GLU A 27 -6.25 -12.56 -8.92
N GLU A 28 -7.27 -11.76 -9.14
CA GLU A 28 -7.16 -10.30 -9.18
C GLU A 28 -7.96 -9.71 -8.02
N PHE A 29 -7.42 -8.64 -7.43
CA PHE A 29 -8.06 -7.93 -6.31
C PHE A 29 -7.65 -6.47 -6.32
N THR A 30 -8.42 -5.65 -5.62
CA THR A 30 -8.23 -4.19 -5.55
C THR A 30 -7.84 -3.75 -4.16
N VAL A 31 -6.85 -2.88 -4.07
CA VAL A 31 -6.34 -2.32 -2.81
C VAL A 31 -6.39 -0.81 -2.91
N ALA A 32 -6.88 -0.16 -1.87
CA ALA A 32 -6.83 1.29 -1.77
C ALA A 32 -6.16 1.74 -0.47
N THR A 33 -5.63 2.96 -0.46
CA THR A 33 -5.21 3.69 0.74
C THR A 33 -5.87 5.06 0.76
N LEU A 34 -6.25 5.53 1.93
CA LEU A 34 -6.92 6.80 2.14
C LEU A 34 -6.67 7.33 3.55
N ASN A 35 -5.99 8.46 3.65
CA ASN A 35 -6.07 9.30 4.82
C ASN A 35 -7.47 9.96 4.81
N ILE A 36 -8.29 9.70 5.85
CA ILE A 36 -9.68 10.17 5.89
C ILE A 36 -9.86 11.49 6.61
N ASP A 37 -8.78 12.11 7.10
CA ASP A 37 -8.81 13.40 7.78
C ASP A 37 -9.82 13.41 8.96
N GLY A 38 -9.82 12.32 9.74
CA GLY A 38 -10.82 12.04 10.80
C GLY A 38 -10.52 12.68 12.16
N LEU A 39 -9.71 13.73 12.18
CA LEU A 39 -9.47 14.52 13.39
C LEU A 39 -10.76 15.23 13.86
N PRO A 40 -10.92 15.48 15.18
CA PRO A 40 -12.07 16.20 15.69
C PRO A 40 -12.09 17.65 15.17
N THR A 41 -13.26 18.15 14.81
CA THR A 41 -13.42 19.56 14.37
C THR A 41 -13.00 20.55 15.44
N HIS A 42 -13.22 20.21 16.71
CA HIS A 42 -12.84 21.03 17.85
C HIS A 42 -12.34 20.17 19.01
N VAL A 43 -11.37 20.71 19.75
CA VAL A 43 -10.91 20.17 21.04
C VAL A 43 -11.02 21.27 22.10
N ILE A 44 -11.84 21.09 23.14
CA ILE A 44 -12.25 22.11 24.14
C ILE A 44 -12.71 23.44 23.48
N GLY A 45 -13.51 23.38 22.43
CA GLY A 45 -13.95 24.58 21.73
C GLY A 45 -12.87 25.28 20.87
N ILE A 46 -11.65 24.77 20.86
CA ILE A 46 -10.58 25.25 19.97
C ILE A 46 -10.73 24.54 18.62
N PRO A 47 -10.80 25.26 17.50
CA PRO A 47 -10.83 24.68 16.17
C PRO A 47 -9.54 23.88 15.90
N VAL A 48 -9.68 22.62 15.49
CA VAL A 48 -8.56 21.73 15.13
C VAL A 48 -8.67 21.37 13.66
N ASN A 49 -9.80 20.79 13.23
CA ASN A 49 -10.04 20.36 11.87
C ASN A 49 -11.44 20.78 11.40
N ILE A 50 -11.66 22.08 11.20
CA ILE A 50 -12.97 22.62 10.83
C ILE A 50 -13.34 22.36 9.37
N ASP A 51 -12.36 22.13 8.51
CA ASP A 51 -12.54 21.86 7.09
C ASP A 51 -12.60 20.37 6.75
N GLY A 52 -12.27 19.50 7.70
CA GLY A 52 -12.34 18.05 7.55
C GLY A 52 -13.77 17.51 7.40
N PRO A 53 -13.93 16.20 7.20
CA PRO A 53 -15.23 15.58 6.98
C PRO A 53 -16.15 15.64 8.20
N GLY A 54 -15.62 15.49 9.40
CA GLY A 54 -16.40 15.54 10.65
C GLY A 54 -17.54 14.52 10.65
N GLU A 55 -18.53 14.75 11.53
CA GLU A 55 -19.72 13.89 11.62
C GLU A 55 -20.60 13.95 10.38
N LYS A 56 -20.55 15.06 9.64
CA LYS A 56 -21.43 15.29 8.50
C LYS A 56 -21.04 14.44 7.29
N TYR A 57 -19.77 14.42 6.93
CA TYR A 57 -19.31 13.81 5.67
C TYR A 57 -18.68 12.42 5.86
N THR A 58 -18.30 12.01 7.06
CA THR A 58 -17.79 10.64 7.30
C THR A 58 -18.75 9.55 6.81
N PRO A 59 -20.09 9.66 6.98
CA PRO A 59 -21.03 8.70 6.39
C PRO A 59 -21.02 8.69 4.85
N GLU A 60 -20.71 9.81 4.20
CA GLU A 60 -20.61 9.89 2.74
C GLU A 60 -19.30 9.26 2.25
N ILE A 61 -18.21 9.35 3.04
CA ILE A 61 -16.98 8.59 2.78
C ILE A 61 -17.27 7.08 2.78
N ALA A 62 -18.09 6.61 3.73
CA ALA A 62 -18.50 5.21 3.73
C ALA A 62 -19.31 4.83 2.48
N ASP A 63 -20.24 5.69 2.03
CA ASP A 63 -21.01 5.48 0.80
C ASP A 63 -20.07 5.43 -0.42
N TYR A 64 -19.09 6.31 -0.48
CA TYR A 64 -18.06 6.29 -1.52
C TYR A 64 -17.30 4.96 -1.54
N LEU A 65 -16.81 4.49 -0.39
CA LEU A 65 -16.08 3.23 -0.29
C LEU A 65 -16.94 2.02 -0.67
N LEU A 66 -18.23 2.00 -0.27
CA LEU A 66 -19.20 0.98 -0.68
C LEU A 66 -19.44 0.99 -2.20
N GLN A 67 -19.50 2.18 -2.81
CA GLN A 67 -19.67 2.31 -4.26
C GLN A 67 -18.45 1.84 -5.05
N LYS A 68 -17.24 2.08 -4.52
CA LYS A 68 -15.99 1.67 -5.16
C LYS A 68 -15.72 0.17 -5.04
N ASP A 69 -16.24 -0.47 -4.00
CA ASP A 69 -16.19 -1.92 -3.76
C ASP A 69 -14.74 -2.47 -3.83
N TYR A 70 -13.79 -1.74 -3.22
CA TYR A 70 -12.41 -2.20 -3.11
C TYR A 70 -12.32 -3.44 -2.23
N ASP A 71 -11.47 -4.41 -2.57
CA ASP A 71 -11.27 -5.61 -1.76
C ASP A 71 -10.61 -5.31 -0.40
N LEU A 72 -9.66 -4.36 -0.38
CA LEU A 72 -8.93 -3.91 0.81
C LEU A 72 -8.82 -2.38 0.80
N VAL A 73 -8.98 -1.74 1.96
CA VAL A 73 -8.69 -0.30 2.11
C VAL A 73 -7.93 -0.04 3.42
N GLY A 74 -6.72 0.49 3.30
CA GLY A 74 -5.99 1.04 4.44
C GLY A 74 -6.43 2.46 4.72
N LEU A 75 -6.78 2.73 5.95
CA LEU A 75 -7.23 4.04 6.41
C LEU A 75 -6.21 4.64 7.37
N GLN A 76 -5.94 5.93 7.23
CA GLN A 76 -5.13 6.72 8.13
C GLN A 76 -5.97 7.87 8.68
N GLU A 77 -5.56 8.45 9.78
CA GLU A 77 -6.33 9.46 10.55
C GLU A 77 -7.76 9.04 10.90
N ASN A 78 -8.02 7.76 11.01
CA ASN A 78 -9.33 7.25 11.42
C ASN A 78 -9.51 7.35 12.94
N PHE A 79 -9.55 8.57 13.46
CA PHE A 79 -9.56 8.84 14.89
C PHE A 79 -10.98 8.94 15.47
N ASN A 80 -11.71 10.01 15.18
CA ASN A 80 -12.88 10.39 15.98
C ASN A 80 -14.22 9.89 15.44
N TYR A 81 -14.28 9.57 14.15
CA TYR A 81 -15.56 9.30 13.48
C TYR A 81 -15.67 7.86 12.96
N TYR A 82 -14.76 6.97 13.37
CA TYR A 82 -14.72 5.57 12.93
C TYR A 82 -16.04 4.81 13.18
N ASP A 83 -16.77 5.13 14.25
CA ASP A 83 -18.07 4.50 14.54
C ASP A 83 -19.08 4.76 13.42
N LEU A 84 -19.12 6.01 12.89
CA LEU A 84 -20.00 6.39 11.79
C LEU A 84 -19.59 5.69 10.51
N LEU A 85 -18.30 5.63 10.24
CA LEU A 85 -17.72 4.96 9.06
C LEU A 85 -18.02 3.46 9.12
N PHE A 86 -17.63 2.77 10.17
CA PHE A 86 -17.73 1.32 10.28
C PHE A 86 -19.18 0.83 10.40
N THR A 87 -20.08 1.58 11.01
CA THR A 87 -21.51 1.23 11.06
C THR A 87 -22.09 1.03 9.66
N LYS A 88 -21.69 1.87 8.69
CA LYS A 88 -22.15 1.73 7.30
C LYS A 88 -21.38 0.63 6.56
N LEU A 89 -20.08 0.55 6.75
CA LEU A 89 -19.21 -0.40 6.06
C LEU A 89 -19.42 -1.86 6.50
N ALA A 90 -19.92 -2.10 7.71
CA ALA A 90 -20.12 -3.43 8.28
C ALA A 90 -21.04 -4.35 7.45
N THR A 91 -21.79 -3.82 6.50
CA THR A 91 -22.61 -4.62 5.57
C THR A 91 -21.78 -5.39 4.53
N SER A 92 -20.60 -4.91 4.21
CA SER A 92 -19.75 -5.43 3.13
C SER A 92 -18.32 -5.76 3.58
N TYR A 93 -17.87 -5.13 4.67
CA TYR A 93 -16.50 -5.19 5.12
C TYR A 93 -16.35 -5.67 6.56
N HIS A 94 -15.30 -6.43 6.79
CA HIS A 94 -14.68 -6.56 8.10
C HIS A 94 -13.77 -5.35 8.35
N HIS A 95 -13.49 -5.06 9.62
CA HIS A 95 -12.54 -4.03 10.03
C HIS A 95 -11.81 -4.48 11.30
N ASP A 96 -10.62 -3.98 11.50
CA ASP A 96 -9.93 -4.10 12.78
C ASP A 96 -10.45 -3.10 13.82
N GLN A 97 -10.00 -3.27 15.05
CA GLN A 97 -10.43 -2.41 16.15
C GLN A 97 -9.72 -1.05 16.09
N CYS A 98 -10.48 0.04 16.13
CA CYS A 98 -9.96 1.36 16.42
C CYS A 98 -9.80 1.57 17.92
N LEU A 99 -8.71 2.22 18.33
CA LEU A 99 -8.28 2.26 19.72
C LEU A 99 -8.82 3.43 20.52
N GLY A 100 -9.63 4.32 19.94
CA GLY A 100 -10.26 5.40 20.69
C GLY A 100 -10.31 6.74 19.97
N LYS A 101 -10.81 7.75 20.68
CA LYS A 101 -11.05 9.09 20.14
C LYS A 101 -10.11 10.10 20.78
N ILE A 102 -9.58 11.02 19.99
CA ILE A 102 -8.84 12.17 20.51
C ILE A 102 -9.83 13.06 21.25
N SER A 103 -9.68 13.14 22.57
CA SER A 103 -10.45 14.02 23.42
C SER A 103 -9.62 14.42 24.63
N LEU A 104 -9.90 15.59 25.21
CA LEU A 104 -9.20 16.02 26.44
C LEU A 104 -9.62 15.25 27.70
N GLU A 105 -10.65 14.44 27.61
CA GLU A 105 -11.03 13.53 28.70
C GLU A 105 -10.08 12.31 28.75
N SER A 106 -9.38 11.99 27.65
CA SER A 106 -8.29 11.02 27.66
C SER A 106 -7.03 11.69 28.22
N ILE A 107 -6.75 11.47 29.50
CA ILE A 107 -5.66 12.11 30.28
C ILE A 107 -4.27 11.60 29.88
N ALA A 108 -4.13 10.68 28.93
CA ALA A 108 -2.86 10.16 28.46
C ALA A 108 -2.29 11.05 27.35
N PHE A 109 -1.06 11.49 27.51
CA PHE A 109 -0.32 12.28 26.54
C PHE A 109 1.07 11.62 26.31
N PRO A 110 1.49 11.27 25.10
CA PRO A 110 0.73 11.37 23.84
C PRO A 110 -0.58 10.56 23.87
N PHE A 111 -1.51 10.88 22.97
CA PHE A 111 -2.74 10.10 22.84
C PHE A 111 -2.40 8.68 22.35
N PRO A 112 -2.80 7.61 23.06
CA PRO A 112 -2.42 6.24 22.72
C PRO A 112 -3.23 5.68 21.53
N TYR A 113 -3.37 6.46 20.47
CA TYR A 113 -4.16 6.15 19.29
C TYR A 113 -3.33 6.41 18.05
N ASP A 114 -3.27 5.42 17.17
CA ASP A 114 -2.48 5.49 15.92
C ASP A 114 -3.29 6.03 14.73
N GLY A 115 -4.62 6.06 14.83
CA GLY A 115 -5.52 6.46 13.74
C GLY A 115 -5.49 5.52 12.52
N ILE A 116 -4.88 4.34 12.65
CA ILE A 116 -4.70 3.38 11.55
C ILE A 116 -5.76 2.30 11.64
N SER A 117 -6.33 1.90 10.51
CA SER A 117 -7.22 0.74 10.40
C SER A 117 -7.19 0.16 8.98
N LEU A 118 -7.53 -1.11 8.86
CA LEU A 118 -7.77 -1.77 7.59
C LEU A 118 -9.22 -2.23 7.55
N ILE A 119 -9.87 -2.06 6.41
CA ILE A 119 -11.11 -2.73 6.07
C ILE A 119 -10.85 -3.71 4.95
N TRP A 120 -11.53 -4.87 4.99
CA TRP A 120 -11.43 -5.89 3.96
C TRP A 120 -12.79 -6.54 3.70
N HIS A 121 -13.07 -6.82 2.43
CA HIS A 121 -14.35 -7.37 2.00
C HIS A 121 -14.65 -8.71 2.69
N HIS A 122 -15.93 -8.99 2.98
CA HIS A 122 -16.38 -10.20 3.70
C HIS A 122 -15.92 -11.53 3.06
N GLY A 123 -15.58 -11.54 1.78
CA GLY A 123 -15.02 -12.74 1.13
C GLY A 123 -13.56 -13.03 1.44
N ILE A 124 -12.87 -12.12 2.13
CA ILE A 124 -11.46 -12.23 2.52
C ILE A 124 -11.39 -12.61 3.99
N GLN A 125 -10.55 -13.57 4.32
CA GLN A 125 -10.24 -13.92 5.71
C GLN A 125 -9.01 -13.13 6.14
N GLY A 126 -9.02 -12.60 7.37
CA GLY A 126 -7.90 -11.79 7.81
C GLY A 126 -7.91 -11.53 9.30
N GLU A 127 -6.73 -11.21 9.80
CA GLU A 127 -6.52 -10.78 11.17
C GLU A 127 -5.49 -9.66 11.26
N HIS A 128 -5.70 -8.76 12.20
CA HIS A 128 -4.71 -7.79 12.64
C HIS A 128 -3.70 -8.51 13.54
N SER A 129 -2.48 -8.69 13.07
CA SER A 129 -1.48 -9.52 13.76
C SER A 129 -0.45 -8.72 14.56
N GLN A 130 -0.32 -7.41 14.31
CA GLN A 130 0.62 -6.56 15.03
C GLN A 130 0.30 -5.07 14.87
N SER A 131 0.43 -4.30 15.97
CA SER A 131 0.56 -2.84 15.97
C SER A 131 1.96 -2.46 16.47
N VAL A 132 2.58 -1.47 15.83
CA VAL A 132 3.88 -0.96 16.21
C VAL A 132 3.84 0.56 16.12
N CYS A 133 4.13 1.25 17.22
CA CYS A 133 4.34 2.69 17.21
C CYS A 133 5.73 3.01 16.63
N TRP A 134 5.88 4.20 16.05
CA TRP A 134 7.20 4.65 15.65
C TRP A 134 8.10 4.88 16.87
N ASP A 135 9.34 4.43 16.78
CA ASP A 135 10.35 4.69 17.82
C ASP A 135 10.79 6.16 17.80
N GLU A 136 10.72 6.80 16.63
CA GLU A 136 11.10 8.19 16.40
C GLU A 136 9.95 8.93 15.72
N SER A 137 9.50 10.04 16.32
CA SER A 137 8.54 10.99 15.78
C SER A 137 8.91 12.40 16.20
N TYR A 138 8.64 13.39 15.34
CA TYR A 138 9.03 14.75 15.58
C TYR A 138 7.83 15.70 15.69
N GLY A 139 7.93 16.68 16.62
CA GLY A 139 6.96 17.73 16.82
C GLY A 139 5.79 17.38 17.75
N ILE A 140 5.74 18.04 18.92
CA ILE A 140 4.63 17.90 19.87
C ILE A 140 3.57 18.99 19.64
N PHE A 141 3.98 20.24 19.40
CA PHE A 141 3.10 21.39 19.13
C PHE A 141 3.52 22.17 17.90
N SER A 142 4.31 21.56 17.05
CA SER A 142 4.84 22.11 15.79
C SER A 142 5.03 20.95 14.82
N HIS A 143 5.32 21.23 13.55
CA HIS A 143 5.63 20.20 12.55
C HIS A 143 4.53 19.12 12.47
N ALA A 144 3.29 19.54 12.19
CA ALA A 144 2.09 18.69 12.13
C ALA A 144 1.73 17.96 13.44
N ALA A 145 2.50 18.17 14.52
CA ALA A 145 2.26 17.59 15.84
C ALA A 145 2.22 16.05 15.87
N ASP A 146 3.06 15.40 15.06
CA ASP A 146 3.07 13.94 14.89
C ASP A 146 3.34 13.16 16.18
N ALA A 147 4.15 13.72 17.08
CA ALA A 147 4.39 13.12 18.39
C ALA A 147 3.22 13.30 19.40
N LEU A 148 2.06 13.86 19.00
CA LEU A 148 0.86 13.92 19.82
C LEU A 148 0.07 12.62 19.85
N THR A 149 0.25 11.75 18.86
CA THR A 149 -0.44 10.47 18.72
C THR A 149 0.58 9.35 18.56
N ASP A 150 0.18 8.14 18.87
CA ASP A 150 1.03 6.95 18.69
C ASP A 150 1.01 6.47 17.24
N LYS A 151 1.32 7.36 16.27
CA LYS A 151 1.46 6.96 14.87
C LYS A 151 2.42 5.77 14.74
N GLY A 152 2.23 5.00 13.69
CA GLY A 152 3.02 3.79 13.48
C GLY A 152 2.59 3.01 12.26
N PHE A 153 2.62 1.70 12.37
CA PHE A 153 2.09 0.79 11.36
C PHE A 153 1.40 -0.40 12.00
N ARG A 154 0.43 -0.98 11.26
CA ARG A 154 -0.24 -2.23 11.60
C ARG A 154 0.03 -3.28 10.53
N ARG A 155 0.20 -4.53 10.97
CA ARG A 155 0.38 -5.68 10.09
C ARG A 155 -0.88 -6.56 10.10
N TYR A 156 -1.26 -7.01 8.92
CA TYR A 156 -2.40 -7.90 8.70
C TYR A 156 -1.96 -9.10 7.88
N ASP A 157 -2.42 -10.28 8.29
CA ASP A 157 -2.25 -11.53 7.55
C ASP A 157 -3.59 -11.86 6.90
N LEU A 158 -3.63 -11.92 5.57
CA LEU A 158 -4.88 -12.04 4.81
C LEU A 158 -4.84 -13.23 3.87
N THR A 159 -6.01 -13.90 3.74
CA THR A 159 -6.28 -14.90 2.70
C THR A 159 -7.36 -14.35 1.78
N LEU A 160 -7.03 -14.12 0.53
CA LEU A 160 -7.90 -13.57 -0.50
C LEU A 160 -9.01 -14.55 -0.88
N LYS A 161 -10.00 -14.09 -1.66
CA LYS A 161 -11.18 -14.88 -2.08
C LYS A 161 -10.83 -16.17 -2.82
N GLY A 162 -9.74 -16.17 -3.61
CA GLY A 162 -9.22 -17.34 -4.34
C GLY A 162 -8.26 -18.22 -3.52
N GLY A 163 -8.01 -17.87 -2.26
CA GLY A 163 -7.17 -18.64 -1.35
C GLY A 163 -5.69 -18.23 -1.34
N SER A 164 -5.30 -17.21 -2.10
CA SER A 164 -3.93 -16.67 -2.05
C SER A 164 -3.70 -15.93 -0.74
N GLU A 165 -2.51 -16.11 -0.16
CA GLU A 165 -2.13 -15.44 1.08
C GLU A 165 -1.23 -14.24 0.79
N ILE A 166 -1.51 -13.12 1.46
CA ILE A 166 -0.72 -11.89 1.41
C ILE A 166 -0.51 -11.32 2.82
N VAL A 167 0.49 -10.47 2.95
CA VAL A 167 0.69 -9.66 4.15
C VAL A 167 0.50 -8.18 3.78
N VAL A 168 -0.24 -7.44 4.60
CA VAL A 168 -0.44 -6.01 4.41
C VAL A 168 0.12 -5.25 5.60
N TYR A 169 0.90 -4.21 5.32
CA TYR A 169 1.31 -3.22 6.30
C TYR A 169 0.64 -1.90 5.94
N ASN A 170 -0.16 -1.37 6.86
CA ASN A 170 -0.75 -0.05 6.76
C ASN A 170 -0.06 0.87 7.76
N GLY A 171 0.44 2.02 7.30
CA GLY A 171 1.21 2.94 8.12
C GLY A 171 0.85 4.40 7.89
N HIS A 172 1.26 5.24 8.86
CA HIS A 172 1.17 6.69 8.75
C HIS A 172 2.47 7.29 9.27
N TRP A 173 3.25 7.91 8.37
CA TRP A 173 4.58 8.49 8.66
C TRP A 173 4.47 9.94 9.13
N ASP A 174 5.55 10.45 9.74
CA ASP A 174 5.64 11.84 10.16
C ASP A 174 5.49 12.80 8.98
N ALA A 175 4.64 13.79 9.12
CA ALA A 175 4.42 14.84 8.15
C ALA A 175 5.56 15.86 8.17
N SER A 176 5.83 16.47 7.03
CA SER A 176 6.64 17.68 6.95
C SER A 176 5.74 18.91 7.02
N TYR A 177 6.28 19.99 7.56
CA TYR A 177 5.63 21.28 7.37
C TYR A 177 5.87 21.73 5.93
N ASP A 178 4.84 21.94 5.13
CA ASP A 178 4.92 22.24 3.68
C ASP A 178 5.97 23.31 3.34
N LYS A 179 6.01 24.41 4.12
CA LYS A 179 6.99 25.49 3.93
C LYS A 179 8.43 25.04 4.16
N ASP A 180 8.67 24.08 5.02
CA ASP A 180 10.00 23.55 5.29
C ASP A 180 10.42 22.60 4.18
N GLU A 181 9.49 21.77 3.68
CA GLU A 181 9.73 20.92 2.52
C GLU A 181 9.99 21.72 1.25
N GLU A 182 9.16 22.70 0.94
CA GLU A 182 9.33 23.64 -0.18
C GLU A 182 10.66 24.40 -0.11
N SER A 183 11.13 24.72 1.09
CA SER A 183 12.41 25.41 1.31
C SER A 183 13.62 24.46 1.42
N GLY A 184 13.39 23.14 1.43
CA GLY A 184 14.43 22.15 1.67
C GLY A 184 14.90 22.06 3.12
N ARG A 185 14.08 22.50 4.09
CA ARG A 185 14.43 22.56 5.53
C ARG A 185 13.67 21.56 6.39
N ASP A 186 13.12 20.51 5.81
CA ASP A 186 12.37 19.45 6.49
C ASP A 186 13.27 18.46 7.28
N GLY A 187 14.46 18.90 7.70
CA GLY A 187 15.50 18.05 8.29
C GLY A 187 15.04 17.13 9.42
N PRO A 188 14.44 17.64 10.52
CA PRO A 188 14.01 16.77 11.62
C PRO A 188 12.87 15.82 11.25
N ASP A 189 11.86 16.28 10.50
CA ASP A 189 10.73 15.47 10.04
C ASP A 189 11.24 14.38 9.09
N ARG A 190 12.16 14.74 8.18
CA ARG A 190 12.79 13.78 7.28
C ARG A 190 13.66 12.76 8.02
N GLU A 191 14.39 13.18 9.05
CA GLU A 191 15.19 12.26 9.89
C GLU A 191 14.27 11.27 10.63
N ALA A 192 13.13 11.71 11.16
CA ALA A 192 12.11 10.84 11.74
C ALA A 192 11.59 9.85 10.70
N ARG A 193 11.17 10.29 9.49
CA ARG A 193 10.74 9.39 8.42
C ARG A 193 11.81 8.39 8.01
N ILE A 194 13.06 8.78 7.94
CA ILE A 194 14.17 7.85 7.67
C ILE A 194 14.25 6.75 8.74
N ALA A 195 14.10 7.10 10.01
CA ALA A 195 14.08 6.13 11.11
C ALA A 195 12.85 5.21 11.00
N GLN A 196 11.68 5.76 10.71
CA GLN A 196 10.42 5.04 10.52
C GLN A 196 10.48 4.07 9.33
N TRP A 197 11.06 4.48 8.19
CA TRP A 197 11.29 3.60 7.06
C TRP A 197 12.23 2.44 7.38
N ARG A 198 13.26 2.68 8.19
CA ARG A 198 14.14 1.62 8.69
C ARG A 198 13.40 0.66 9.63
N GLN A 199 12.59 1.19 10.54
CA GLN A 199 11.83 0.39 11.50
C GLN A 199 10.83 -0.56 10.81
N ILE A 200 10.00 -0.07 9.87
CA ILE A 200 9.08 -0.93 9.12
C ILE A 200 9.81 -1.93 8.23
N ARG A 201 10.88 -1.50 7.55
CA ARG A 201 11.75 -2.37 6.76
C ARG A 201 12.28 -3.54 7.59
N ASP A 202 12.81 -3.26 8.76
CA ASP A 202 13.42 -4.26 9.64
C ASP A 202 12.34 -5.21 10.18
N SER A 203 11.14 -4.69 10.49
CA SER A 203 9.97 -5.50 10.85
C SER A 203 9.56 -6.45 9.72
N ILE A 204 9.50 -5.96 8.47
CA ILE A 204 9.18 -6.78 7.30
C ILE A 204 10.26 -7.83 7.08
N MET A 205 11.54 -7.44 7.06
CA MET A 205 12.64 -8.35 6.78
C MET A 205 12.81 -9.46 7.84
N ALA A 206 12.47 -9.18 9.10
CA ALA A 206 12.48 -10.16 10.18
C ALA A 206 11.39 -11.24 10.03
N ARG A 207 10.34 -10.96 9.27
CA ARG A 207 9.16 -11.83 9.08
C ARG A 207 8.89 -12.20 7.63
N LEU A 208 9.79 -11.83 6.72
CA LEU A 208 9.63 -12.11 5.30
C LEU A 208 9.60 -13.62 5.06
N ASP A 209 8.49 -14.08 4.52
CA ASP A 209 8.28 -15.46 4.10
C ASP A 209 7.97 -15.53 2.60
N LYS A 210 7.25 -16.55 2.14
CA LYS A 210 6.90 -16.70 0.73
C LYS A 210 5.68 -15.90 0.28
N ARG A 211 4.97 -15.26 1.22
CA ARG A 211 3.81 -14.43 0.90
C ARG A 211 4.28 -13.07 0.40
N PRO A 212 3.71 -12.55 -0.68
CA PRO A 212 4.00 -11.20 -1.08
C PRO A 212 3.44 -10.20 -0.06
N VAL A 213 4.09 -9.05 0.03
CA VAL A 213 3.77 -8.01 1.01
C VAL A 213 3.29 -6.77 0.30
N ILE A 214 2.23 -6.14 0.80
CA ILE A 214 1.79 -4.81 0.41
C ILE A 214 2.09 -3.85 1.55
N VAL A 215 2.71 -2.71 1.26
CA VAL A 215 2.92 -1.61 2.19
C VAL A 215 2.16 -0.42 1.65
N LEU A 216 1.20 0.08 2.41
CA LEU A 216 0.35 1.18 1.99
C LEU A 216 0.18 2.20 3.13
N GLY A 217 -0.24 3.39 2.78
CA GLY A 217 -0.52 4.42 3.77
C GLY A 217 -0.17 5.82 3.30
N ASP A 218 -0.37 6.76 4.21
CA ASP A 218 0.14 8.11 4.09
C ASP A 218 1.61 8.12 4.53
N MET A 219 2.48 8.17 3.54
CA MET A 219 3.92 8.05 3.76
C MET A 219 4.60 9.39 4.00
N ASN A 220 3.87 10.49 3.83
CA ASN A 220 4.36 11.86 4.02
C ASN A 220 5.73 12.11 3.36
N SER A 221 6.03 11.34 2.32
CA SER A 221 7.33 11.32 1.64
C SER A 221 7.17 11.43 0.14
N TYR A 222 8.04 12.24 -0.46
CA TYR A 222 8.27 12.27 -1.91
C TYR A 222 9.60 11.64 -2.27
N TYR A 223 9.66 10.87 -3.36
CA TYR A 223 10.90 10.21 -3.81
C TYR A 223 12.09 11.17 -3.97
N PRO A 224 11.93 12.41 -4.43
CA PRO A 224 13.03 13.37 -4.47
C PRO A 224 13.70 13.65 -3.13
N ARG A 225 13.06 13.35 -2.00
CA ARG A 225 13.66 13.46 -0.66
C ARG A 225 14.56 12.29 -0.29
N ASP A 226 14.46 11.18 -1.00
CA ASP A 226 15.29 9.98 -0.83
C ASP A 226 15.19 9.34 0.57
N ASP A 227 14.05 9.50 1.24
CA ASP A 227 13.76 8.79 2.49
C ASP A 227 13.14 7.40 2.23
N ILE A 228 12.40 7.20 1.15
CA ILE A 228 11.83 5.89 0.77
C ILE A 228 12.88 5.04 0.03
N LYS A 229 13.39 5.57 -1.10
CA LYS A 229 14.15 4.76 -2.05
C LYS A 229 15.39 4.16 -1.43
N SER A 230 16.28 4.97 -0.85
CA SER A 230 17.52 4.48 -0.28
C SER A 230 17.34 3.66 1.01
N GLN A 231 16.37 4.05 1.85
CA GLN A 231 16.20 3.42 3.17
C GLN A 231 15.38 2.13 3.11
N PHE A 232 14.50 1.99 2.15
CA PHE A 232 13.57 0.87 2.05
C PHE A 232 13.78 0.04 0.78
N VAL A 233 13.59 0.63 -0.41
CA VAL A 233 13.63 -0.09 -1.69
C VAL A 233 15.01 -0.68 -1.95
N ASP A 234 16.02 0.15 -2.06
CA ASP A 234 17.40 -0.27 -2.39
C ASP A 234 17.98 -1.23 -1.34
N TYR A 235 17.64 -0.99 -0.06
CA TYR A 235 18.10 -1.87 1.02
C TYR A 235 17.53 -3.28 0.90
N ILE A 236 16.18 -3.43 0.75
CA ILE A 236 15.56 -4.74 0.64
C ILE A 236 16.09 -5.48 -0.59
N GLU A 237 16.17 -4.81 -1.74
CA GLU A 237 16.69 -5.41 -2.98
C GLU A 237 18.16 -5.83 -2.86
N SER A 238 18.99 -5.06 -2.13
CA SER A 238 20.39 -5.41 -1.88
C SER A 238 20.58 -6.73 -1.13
N THR A 239 19.57 -7.17 -0.39
CA THR A 239 19.59 -8.46 0.32
C THR A 239 19.44 -9.68 -0.61
N GLY A 240 18.94 -9.49 -1.83
CA GLY A 240 18.60 -10.55 -2.77
C GLY A 240 17.42 -11.43 -2.37
N LYS A 241 16.74 -11.12 -1.26
CA LYS A 241 15.60 -11.92 -0.75
C LYS A 241 14.27 -11.55 -1.38
N ALA A 242 14.12 -10.31 -1.84
CA ALA A 242 12.89 -9.82 -2.44
C ALA A 242 13.16 -8.66 -3.40
N ARG A 243 12.17 -8.34 -4.21
CA ARG A 243 12.10 -7.13 -5.03
C ARG A 243 11.00 -6.23 -4.52
N VAL A 244 11.21 -4.92 -4.60
CA VAL A 244 10.27 -3.89 -4.14
C VAL A 244 9.82 -3.06 -5.33
N PHE A 245 8.55 -2.78 -5.40
CA PHE A 245 7.92 -1.98 -6.44
C PHE A 245 6.98 -0.95 -5.79
N ASP A 246 6.85 0.20 -6.40
CA ASP A 246 5.79 1.16 -6.12
C ASP A 246 4.83 1.16 -7.31
N ALA A 247 3.53 1.01 -7.05
CA ALA A 247 2.53 0.88 -8.11
C ALA A 247 2.44 2.14 -8.99
N TRP A 248 2.60 3.34 -8.42
CA TRP A 248 2.66 4.59 -9.18
C TRP A 248 3.91 4.66 -10.05
N VAL A 249 5.08 4.30 -9.50
CA VAL A 249 6.34 4.26 -10.26
C VAL A 249 6.25 3.27 -11.41
N GLU A 250 5.73 2.07 -11.15
CA GLU A 250 5.59 1.03 -12.18
C GLU A 250 4.64 1.45 -13.31
N LEU A 251 3.47 2.00 -12.98
CA LEU A 251 2.39 2.21 -13.94
C LEU A 251 2.38 3.61 -14.55
N GLU A 252 2.72 4.64 -13.79
CA GLU A 252 2.68 6.03 -14.26
C GLU A 252 4.05 6.54 -14.71
N ARG A 253 5.15 5.88 -14.27
CA ARG A 253 6.51 6.31 -14.55
C ARG A 253 7.36 5.27 -15.28
N ASN A 254 6.76 4.18 -15.74
CA ASN A 254 7.48 3.09 -16.43
C ASN A 254 8.63 2.48 -15.62
N GLY A 255 8.50 2.40 -14.29
CA GLY A 255 9.51 1.89 -13.38
C GLY A 255 10.68 2.85 -13.10
N GLU A 256 10.56 4.12 -13.49
CA GLU A 256 11.60 5.13 -13.26
C GLU A 256 11.30 5.96 -12.02
N TYR A 257 12.04 5.74 -10.94
CA TYR A 257 11.93 6.56 -9.73
C TYR A 257 12.33 8.01 -9.99
N PRO A 258 11.64 8.99 -9.38
CA PRO A 258 12.10 10.37 -9.38
C PRO A 258 13.51 10.50 -8.83
N ALA A 259 14.32 11.36 -9.45
CA ALA A 259 15.67 11.60 -9.00
C ALA A 259 15.67 12.38 -7.67
N LYS A 260 16.64 12.08 -6.81
CA LYS A 260 16.90 12.85 -5.60
C LYS A 260 17.18 14.32 -5.93
N VAL A 261 16.65 15.23 -5.13
CA VAL A 261 16.85 16.68 -5.20
C VAL A 261 17.44 17.17 -3.87
N ASP A 262 18.55 17.88 -3.94
CA ASP A 262 19.20 18.53 -2.78
C ASP A 262 18.67 19.97 -2.61
N GLY A 263 17.37 20.15 -2.50
CA GLY A 263 16.74 21.46 -2.41
C GLY A 263 15.23 21.36 -2.34
N PRO A 264 14.52 22.45 -2.55
CA PRO A 264 13.07 22.43 -2.53
C PRO A 264 12.49 21.40 -3.52
N VAL A 265 11.49 20.65 -3.08
CA VAL A 265 10.66 19.84 -3.97
C VAL A 265 9.54 20.74 -4.46
N THR A 266 9.42 20.89 -5.77
CA THR A 266 8.35 21.68 -6.37
C THR A 266 7.16 20.80 -6.70
N HIS A 267 5.98 21.21 -6.29
CA HIS A 267 4.72 20.61 -6.71
C HIS A 267 4.52 20.79 -8.23
N ASP A 268 3.75 19.90 -8.82
CA ASP A 268 3.32 20.06 -10.21
C ASP A 268 2.29 21.19 -10.36
N GLU A 269 1.86 21.46 -11.61
CA GLU A 269 0.86 22.51 -11.91
C GLU A 269 -0.48 22.33 -11.18
N ASN A 270 -0.75 21.13 -10.66
CA ASN A 270 -1.96 20.79 -9.92
C ASN A 270 -1.77 20.91 -8.41
N GLY A 271 -0.61 21.32 -7.93
CA GLY A 271 -0.31 21.43 -6.49
C GLY A 271 -0.15 20.10 -5.75
N TRP A 272 -0.03 19.00 -6.47
CA TRP A 272 0.04 17.64 -5.91
C TRP A 272 1.37 16.99 -6.28
N GLY A 273 2.33 17.11 -5.42
CA GLY A 273 3.59 16.44 -5.53
C GLY A 273 4.41 16.70 -6.81
N HIS A 274 5.49 15.97 -6.94
CA HIS A 274 6.36 16.07 -8.10
C HIS A 274 5.83 15.19 -9.23
N ARG A 275 5.31 15.80 -10.31
CA ARG A 275 4.75 15.12 -11.49
C ARG A 275 3.62 14.14 -11.17
N GLY A 276 2.67 14.56 -10.32
CA GLY A 276 1.53 13.74 -9.93
C GLY A 276 1.83 12.74 -8.80
N GLU A 277 3.01 12.80 -8.19
CA GLU A 277 3.31 12.06 -6.97
C GLU A 277 2.49 12.60 -5.81
N VAL A 278 1.94 11.70 -4.98
CA VAL A 278 1.23 12.03 -3.74
C VAL A 278 1.89 11.34 -2.54
N TYR A 279 1.57 11.78 -1.34
CA TYR A 279 2.06 11.16 -0.11
C TYR A 279 1.50 9.75 0.10
N ASP A 280 0.25 9.53 -0.31
CA ASP A 280 -0.40 8.24 -0.24
C ASP A 280 0.15 7.28 -1.29
N LYS A 281 0.76 6.18 -0.86
CA LYS A 281 1.43 5.24 -1.75
C LYS A 281 1.02 3.79 -1.47
N ILE A 282 1.16 2.96 -2.49
CA ILE A 282 1.00 1.50 -2.40
C ILE A 282 2.24 0.86 -3.00
N LEU A 283 3.13 0.40 -2.12
CA LEU A 283 4.30 -0.38 -2.49
C LEU A 283 3.98 -1.87 -2.33
N PHE A 284 4.66 -2.71 -3.11
CA PHE A 284 4.56 -4.15 -2.97
C PHE A 284 5.91 -4.83 -3.08
N ILE A 285 6.05 -5.95 -2.34
CA ILE A 285 7.29 -6.69 -2.19
C ILE A 285 7.03 -8.12 -2.62
N ASN A 286 7.78 -8.57 -3.59
CA ASN A 286 7.76 -9.92 -4.11
C ASN A 286 8.97 -10.71 -3.59
N PRO A 287 8.79 -11.68 -2.67
CA PRO A 287 9.86 -12.58 -2.26
C PRO A 287 10.43 -13.33 -3.46
N THR A 288 11.76 -13.56 -3.48
CA THR A 288 12.45 -14.18 -4.63
C THR A 288 11.94 -15.60 -4.91
N ASP A 289 11.55 -16.33 -3.87
CA ASP A 289 11.05 -17.71 -3.94
C ASP A 289 9.59 -17.86 -3.51
N GLY A 290 8.82 -16.76 -3.57
CA GLY A 290 7.46 -16.64 -3.09
C GLY A 290 6.43 -16.28 -4.13
N GLY A 291 5.21 -16.00 -3.67
CA GLY A 291 4.13 -15.46 -4.48
C GLY A 291 4.50 -14.13 -5.12
N GLN A 292 3.93 -13.85 -6.29
CA GLN A 292 4.26 -12.66 -7.07
C GLN A 292 3.03 -11.79 -7.31
N LEU A 293 3.12 -10.54 -6.94
CA LEU A 293 2.15 -9.48 -7.26
C LEU A 293 2.58 -8.76 -8.54
N THR A 294 1.59 -8.41 -9.33
CA THR A 294 1.73 -7.51 -10.49
C THR A 294 0.66 -6.43 -10.38
N ALA A 295 1.05 -5.17 -10.37
CA ALA A 295 0.11 -4.05 -10.45
C ALA A 295 -0.42 -3.95 -11.89
N LEU A 296 -1.76 -3.91 -12.05
CA LEU A 296 -2.44 -3.89 -13.35
C LEU A 296 -2.97 -2.51 -13.70
N SER A 297 -3.44 -1.75 -12.71
CA SER A 297 -3.89 -0.37 -12.87
C SER A 297 -3.64 0.42 -11.59
N TYR A 298 -3.42 1.72 -11.76
CA TYR A 298 -3.31 2.71 -10.71
C TYR A 298 -4.37 3.77 -10.90
N SER A 299 -4.92 4.31 -9.83
CA SER A 299 -5.81 5.45 -9.89
C SER A 299 -5.67 6.34 -8.67
N LEU A 300 -5.72 7.65 -8.90
CA LEU A 300 -5.88 8.70 -7.90
C LEU A 300 -7.22 9.38 -8.17
N ASP A 301 -8.22 9.18 -7.29
CA ASP A 301 -9.60 9.61 -7.55
C ASP A 301 -9.85 11.06 -7.07
N LYS A 302 -9.44 12.01 -7.87
CA LYS A 302 -9.65 13.45 -7.62
C LYS A 302 -11.08 13.93 -7.93
N THR A 303 -11.92 13.14 -8.56
CA THR A 303 -13.24 13.56 -9.05
C THR A 303 -14.41 12.86 -8.39
N GLY A 304 -14.22 11.66 -7.88
CA GLY A 304 -15.27 10.87 -7.23
C GLY A 304 -15.34 11.07 -5.71
N TYR A 305 -14.27 11.58 -5.09
CA TYR A 305 -14.14 11.76 -3.64
C TYR A 305 -14.55 13.19 -3.23
N MET A 306 -15.81 13.59 -3.53
CA MET A 306 -16.31 14.95 -3.36
C MET A 306 -17.57 14.97 -2.51
N ARG A 307 -17.78 16.07 -1.77
CA ARG A 307 -18.96 16.29 -0.92
C ARG A 307 -20.23 16.38 -1.77
N SER A 308 -21.33 15.79 -1.28
CA SER A 308 -22.59 15.77 -2.02
C SER A 308 -23.21 17.15 -2.20
N ASP A 309 -22.98 18.08 -1.28
CA ASP A 309 -23.49 19.46 -1.28
C ASP A 309 -22.51 20.49 -1.84
N ASP A 310 -21.23 20.10 -2.09
CA ASP A 310 -20.21 20.94 -2.70
C ASP A 310 -19.30 20.06 -3.59
N PRO A 311 -19.63 19.87 -4.86
CA PRO A 311 -18.91 18.98 -5.76
C PRO A 311 -17.51 19.48 -6.14
N ASP A 312 -17.14 20.70 -5.76
CA ASP A 312 -15.80 21.27 -5.94
C ASP A 312 -14.92 21.07 -4.69
N LYS A 313 -15.50 20.56 -3.60
CA LYS A 313 -14.77 20.34 -2.34
C LYS A 313 -14.65 18.84 -2.02
N PRO A 314 -13.41 18.30 -1.86
CA PRO A 314 -13.23 16.92 -1.42
C PRO A 314 -13.69 16.72 0.04
N PHE A 315 -13.84 15.47 0.45
CA PHE A 315 -14.19 15.16 1.84
C PHE A 315 -13.12 15.57 2.84
N GLY A 316 -11.85 15.30 2.53
CA GLY A 316 -10.65 15.65 3.31
C GLY A 316 -9.59 16.29 2.39
N ASP A 317 -8.38 16.39 2.88
CA ASP A 317 -7.23 16.97 2.17
C ASP A 317 -6.42 15.93 1.38
N HIS A 318 -6.78 14.65 1.46
CA HIS A 318 -6.22 13.55 0.67
C HIS A 318 -7.25 12.97 -0.30
N PHE A 319 -6.77 12.35 -1.38
CA PHE A 319 -7.59 11.61 -2.33
C PHE A 319 -7.25 10.12 -2.30
N PRO A 320 -8.24 9.22 -2.48
CA PRO A 320 -8.00 7.79 -2.51
C PRO A 320 -7.03 7.40 -3.62
N VAL A 321 -6.01 6.64 -3.26
CA VAL A 321 -5.13 5.94 -4.21
C VAL A 321 -5.55 4.48 -4.24
N ALA A 322 -5.78 3.94 -5.43
CA ALA A 322 -6.17 2.55 -5.57
C ALA A 322 -5.37 1.85 -6.68
N VAL A 323 -5.09 0.57 -6.43
CA VAL A 323 -4.34 -0.32 -7.33
C VAL A 323 -5.09 -1.62 -7.50
N LYS A 324 -5.23 -2.07 -8.73
CA LYS A 324 -5.66 -3.43 -9.03
C LYS A 324 -4.44 -4.31 -9.19
N PHE A 325 -4.39 -5.39 -8.44
CA PHE A 325 -3.32 -6.37 -8.46
C PHE A 325 -3.77 -7.68 -9.09
N ARG A 326 -2.81 -8.40 -9.66
CA ARG A 326 -2.86 -9.85 -9.90
C ARG A 326 -1.83 -10.53 -9.03
N ILE A 327 -2.24 -11.62 -8.36
CA ILE A 327 -1.35 -12.47 -7.58
C ILE A 327 -1.20 -13.83 -8.25
N VAL A 328 0.07 -14.30 -8.34
CA VAL A 328 0.42 -15.68 -8.67
C VAL A 328 1.01 -16.30 -7.39
N PRO A 329 0.31 -17.23 -6.73
CA PRO A 329 0.77 -17.82 -5.48
C PRO A 329 1.96 -18.75 -5.68
N THR A 330 2.68 -19.05 -4.60
CA THR A 330 3.80 -19.99 -4.60
C THR A 330 3.32 -21.40 -4.97
N GLY A 331 3.94 -22.02 -5.94
CA GLY A 331 3.64 -23.40 -6.34
C GLY A 331 2.71 -23.54 -7.55
N ASP A 332 2.13 -22.46 -8.04
CA ASP A 332 1.44 -22.42 -9.31
C ASP A 332 2.45 -22.20 -10.48
N SER A 333 3.50 -23.04 -10.49
CA SER A 333 4.31 -23.21 -11.69
C SER A 333 3.50 -24.08 -12.67
N GLY A 334 2.39 -23.52 -13.12
CA GLY A 334 1.61 -24.09 -14.19
C GLY A 334 2.54 -24.40 -15.36
N SER A 335 2.67 -25.68 -15.69
CA SER A 335 3.35 -26.17 -16.90
C SER A 335 2.52 -25.82 -18.14
N GLY A 336 2.16 -24.57 -18.25
CA GLY A 336 1.53 -23.94 -19.40
C GLY A 336 2.21 -22.60 -19.57
N ILE A 337 2.95 -22.45 -20.67
CA ILE A 337 3.29 -21.13 -21.22
C ILE A 337 1.95 -20.50 -21.63
N GLU A 338 1.15 -20.05 -20.65
CA GLU A 338 0.17 -19.02 -20.94
C GLU A 338 0.99 -17.78 -21.32
N SER A 339 0.78 -17.35 -22.55
CA SER A 339 1.39 -16.15 -23.07
C SER A 339 1.23 -15.06 -22.00
N ILE A 340 2.34 -14.61 -21.42
CA ILE A 340 2.39 -13.37 -20.68
C ILE A 340 1.86 -12.35 -21.69
N THR A 341 0.60 -12.00 -21.57
CA THR A 341 0.06 -10.78 -22.16
C THR A 341 0.73 -9.67 -21.36
N VAL A 342 1.92 -9.31 -21.80
CA VAL A 342 2.60 -8.13 -21.35
C VAL A 342 1.57 -7.01 -21.49
N SER A 343 1.22 -6.38 -20.37
CA SER A 343 0.54 -5.09 -20.32
C SER A 343 1.02 -4.22 -21.48
N PRO A 344 0.20 -3.37 -22.08
CA PRO A 344 0.53 -2.66 -23.30
C PRO A 344 1.68 -1.66 -23.14
N TYR A 345 2.85 -2.13 -22.84
CA TYR A 345 4.10 -1.43 -23.11
C TYR A 345 4.35 -1.42 -24.63
N GLN A 346 3.33 -0.99 -25.37
CA GLN A 346 3.44 -0.70 -26.77
C GLN A 346 4.15 0.64 -26.91
N ASN A 347 5.49 0.64 -26.79
CA ASN A 347 6.38 1.62 -27.42
C ASN A 347 7.78 1.68 -26.78
N ARG A 348 8.31 0.60 -26.22
CA ARG A 348 9.75 0.57 -25.94
C ARG A 348 10.51 0.38 -27.25
N GLU A 349 10.96 1.46 -27.86
CA GLU A 349 11.98 1.41 -28.91
C GLU A 349 13.26 0.85 -28.30
N GLY A 350 13.65 -0.35 -28.75
CA GLY A 350 14.88 -1.01 -28.33
C GLY A 350 14.80 -2.53 -28.43
N TRP A 351 15.97 -3.16 -28.38
CA TRP A 351 16.13 -4.60 -28.33
C TRP A 351 16.51 -5.00 -26.90
N TYR A 352 15.97 -6.09 -26.37
CA TYR A 352 16.26 -6.60 -25.04
C TYR A 352 16.57 -8.09 -25.10
N ASP A 353 17.56 -8.58 -24.35
CA ASP A 353 17.73 -10.02 -24.16
C ASP A 353 16.76 -10.56 -23.07
N LEU A 354 16.80 -11.87 -22.85
CA LEU A 354 15.95 -12.53 -21.86
C LEU A 354 16.31 -12.15 -20.39
N GLN A 355 17.46 -11.51 -20.18
CA GLN A 355 17.92 -10.98 -18.91
C GLN A 355 17.55 -9.50 -18.73
N GLY A 356 16.81 -8.89 -19.70
CA GLY A 356 16.37 -7.50 -19.65
C GLY A 356 17.44 -6.47 -20.04
N ARG A 357 18.63 -6.87 -20.53
CA ARG A 357 19.63 -5.92 -21.01
C ARG A 357 19.18 -5.28 -22.31
N ARG A 358 19.24 -3.96 -22.39
CA ARG A 358 18.84 -3.16 -23.55
C ARG A 358 20.00 -3.05 -24.56
N PHE A 359 19.65 -3.17 -25.82
CA PHE A 359 20.55 -2.92 -26.96
C PHE A 359 19.98 -1.76 -27.79
N ALA A 360 20.80 -0.76 -28.04
CA ALA A 360 20.40 0.41 -28.84
C ALA A 360 20.18 0.09 -30.33
N LYS A 361 20.70 -1.04 -30.81
CA LYS A 361 20.57 -1.53 -32.19
C LYS A 361 20.25 -3.03 -32.20
N LYS A 362 19.74 -3.52 -33.31
CA LYS A 362 19.49 -4.95 -33.49
C LYS A 362 20.75 -5.77 -33.15
N PRO A 363 20.67 -6.70 -32.18
CA PRO A 363 21.79 -7.57 -31.83
C PRO A 363 22.23 -8.43 -33.04
N THR A 364 23.51 -8.69 -33.14
CA THR A 364 24.09 -9.56 -34.15
C THR A 364 24.50 -10.93 -33.60
N THR A 365 24.51 -11.09 -32.30
CA THR A 365 24.79 -12.36 -31.63
C THR A 365 23.56 -13.26 -31.69
N PRO A 366 23.72 -14.55 -32.08
CA PRO A 366 22.62 -15.50 -32.05
C PRO A 366 21.97 -15.59 -30.68
N GLY A 367 20.64 -15.56 -30.65
CA GLY A 367 19.89 -15.59 -29.39
C GLY A 367 18.43 -15.15 -29.54
N ILE A 368 17.66 -15.25 -28.45
CA ILE A 368 16.28 -14.77 -28.40
C ILE A 368 16.28 -13.36 -27.78
N TYR A 369 15.66 -12.44 -28.50
CA TYR A 369 15.53 -11.03 -28.08
C TYR A 369 14.07 -10.58 -28.10
N LEU A 370 13.75 -9.56 -27.33
CA LEU A 370 12.46 -8.87 -27.33
C LEU A 370 12.61 -7.55 -28.09
N HIS A 371 11.72 -7.27 -29.04
CA HIS A 371 11.65 -6.00 -29.76
C HIS A 371 10.20 -5.69 -30.08
N HIS A 372 9.73 -4.51 -29.66
CA HIS A 372 8.31 -4.11 -29.72
C HIS A 372 7.36 -5.17 -29.13
N GLY A 373 7.74 -5.76 -27.98
CA GLY A 373 6.93 -6.79 -27.32
C GLY A 373 6.92 -8.18 -27.99
N GLN A 374 7.66 -8.37 -29.09
CA GLN A 374 7.75 -9.63 -29.81
C GLN A 374 9.08 -10.35 -29.55
N LYS A 375 9.04 -11.67 -29.39
CA LYS A 375 10.24 -12.52 -29.33
C LYS A 375 10.80 -12.72 -30.73
N ILE A 376 12.06 -12.33 -30.94
CA ILE A 376 12.78 -12.48 -32.24
C ILE A 376 13.98 -13.36 -32.05
N LEU A 377 14.08 -14.43 -32.83
CA LEU A 377 15.26 -15.29 -32.89
C LEU A 377 16.26 -14.69 -33.87
N ILE A 378 17.44 -14.31 -33.41
CA ILE A 378 18.59 -13.97 -34.21
C ILE A 378 19.41 -15.26 -34.40
N ARG A 379 19.69 -15.65 -35.65
CA ARG A 379 20.47 -16.84 -36.02
C ARG A 379 21.85 -16.46 -36.48
#